data_c33476c71735508dd30ef7e65a06e2e1
#
_entry.id   c33476c71735508dd30ef7e65a06e2e1
#
_cell.length_a   1.000
_cell.length_b   1.000
_cell.length_c   1.000
_cell.angle_alpha   90.00
_cell.angle_beta   90.00
_cell.angle_gamma   90.00
#
_symmetry.space_group_name_H-M   'P 1'
#
loop_
_entity.id
_entity.type
_entity.pdbx_description
1 polymer ?
#
loop_
_entity_poly.entity_id
_entity_poly.type
_entity_poly.pdbx_seq_one_letter_code
_entity_poly.pdbx_strand_id
1 'polypeptide(L)'
;MDINQESLELHYQMHGKIEVVSRKKIETRKDLSLLYTPGVAEPCRQIAKDYEKSFELTRRNNLVAVITDGTAVLGLGDIGPAAGMPVMEGKCALFKEFADVDAFPICINSKDVDTIVNTIYMISQSFGGINLEDIAAPRCFEIERRLKELCDIPVFHDDQHGTAIVVAAALINACKVTGKKLGKLRIVINGAGAAGIAIGKLLISMGFGNIIMCDIHGIILSLIHISEPTRPY
;
A
#
# COMPACT_ATOMS: atom_id res chain seq x y z
N MET A 1 -5.01 -3.80 31.88
CA MET A 1 -4.31 -4.75 31.01
C MET A 1 -3.43 -3.92 30.08
N ASP A 2 -2.23 -4.36 29.75
CA ASP A 2 -1.41 -3.68 28.72
C ASP A 2 -2.09 -3.85 27.36
N ILE A 3 -2.08 -2.81 26.53
CA ILE A 3 -2.71 -2.79 25.20
C ILE A 3 -2.19 -3.93 24.29
N ASN A 4 -0.92 -4.32 24.47
CA ASN A 4 -0.35 -5.44 23.70
C ASN A 4 -0.99 -6.77 24.10
N GLN A 5 -1.22 -7.00 25.38
CA GLN A 5 -1.86 -8.21 25.88
C GLN A 5 -3.35 -8.26 25.47
N GLU A 6 -4.05 -7.15 25.56
CA GLU A 6 -5.44 -7.04 25.10
C GLU A 6 -5.58 -7.29 23.61
N SER A 7 -4.67 -6.74 22.81
CA SER A 7 -4.59 -6.99 21.36
C SER A 7 -4.36 -8.47 21.06
N LEU A 8 -3.43 -9.12 21.77
CA LEU A 8 -3.14 -10.53 21.55
C LEU A 8 -4.36 -11.42 21.85
N GLU A 9 -5.05 -11.16 22.96
CA GLU A 9 -6.28 -11.88 23.33
C GLU A 9 -7.38 -11.69 22.28
N LEU A 10 -7.56 -10.46 21.79
CA LEU A 10 -8.52 -10.15 20.73
C LEU A 10 -8.21 -10.94 19.45
N HIS A 11 -6.93 -11.04 19.04
CA HIS A 11 -6.54 -11.80 17.86
C HIS A 11 -6.82 -13.31 18.00
N TYR A 12 -6.60 -13.87 19.19
CA TYR A 12 -6.99 -15.26 19.48
C TYR A 12 -8.51 -15.47 19.39
N GLN A 13 -9.32 -14.50 19.83
CA GLN A 13 -10.77 -14.60 19.79
C GLN A 13 -11.33 -14.48 18.36
N MET A 14 -10.76 -13.56 17.56
CA MET A 14 -11.26 -13.28 16.19
C MET A 14 -10.78 -14.28 15.15
N HIS A 15 -9.64 -14.93 15.35
CA HIS A 15 -9.00 -15.80 14.35
C HIS A 15 -8.71 -15.11 13.01
N GLY A 16 -8.46 -13.80 13.03
CA GLY A 16 -8.24 -12.92 11.88
C GLY A 16 -9.19 -11.72 11.87
N LYS A 17 -8.85 -10.70 11.07
CA LYS A 17 -9.58 -9.42 11.03
C LYS A 17 -10.47 -9.26 9.80
N ILE A 18 -10.33 -10.17 8.83
CA ILE A 18 -11.06 -10.08 7.56
C ILE A 18 -11.90 -11.35 7.35
N GLU A 19 -12.99 -11.18 6.63
CA GLU A 19 -13.89 -12.24 6.21
C GLU A 19 -14.19 -12.09 4.70
N VAL A 20 -14.29 -13.20 3.98
CA VAL A 20 -14.76 -13.22 2.59
C VAL A 20 -16.19 -13.71 2.56
N VAL A 21 -17.10 -12.85 2.12
CA VAL A 21 -18.54 -13.14 2.07
C VAL A 21 -19.08 -13.06 0.64
N SER A 22 -20.05 -13.94 0.34
CA SER A 22 -20.77 -13.85 -0.93
C SER A 22 -21.74 -12.66 -0.92
N ARG A 23 -21.70 -11.83 -1.96
CA ARG A 23 -22.63 -10.69 -2.11
C ARG A 23 -24.05 -11.09 -2.45
N LYS A 24 -24.25 -12.33 -2.89
CA LYS A 24 -25.57 -12.91 -3.16
C LYS A 24 -25.62 -14.34 -2.61
N LYS A 25 -26.64 -14.64 -1.83
CA LYS A 25 -26.89 -16.01 -1.36
C LYS A 25 -27.33 -16.93 -2.51
N ILE A 26 -26.91 -18.18 -2.42
CA ILE A 26 -27.33 -19.26 -3.34
C ILE A 26 -28.35 -20.12 -2.57
N GLU A 27 -29.63 -19.88 -2.80
CA GLU A 27 -30.71 -20.55 -2.10
C GLU A 27 -31.47 -21.51 -3.02
N THR A 28 -31.42 -21.27 -4.31
CA THR A 28 -32.16 -22.04 -5.33
C THR A 28 -31.24 -22.55 -6.45
N ARG A 29 -31.71 -23.56 -7.18
CA ARG A 29 -31.03 -24.03 -8.41
C ARG A 29 -30.88 -22.91 -9.43
N LYS A 30 -31.83 -21.98 -9.49
CA LYS A 30 -31.76 -20.82 -10.38
C LYS A 30 -30.61 -19.90 -9.99
N ASP A 31 -30.43 -19.61 -8.67
CA ASP A 31 -29.30 -18.81 -8.21
C ASP A 31 -27.97 -19.45 -8.57
N LEU A 32 -27.83 -20.76 -8.34
CA LEU A 32 -26.65 -21.51 -8.73
C LEU A 32 -26.37 -21.41 -10.23
N SER A 33 -27.40 -21.56 -11.08
CA SER A 33 -27.27 -21.46 -12.53
C SER A 33 -26.89 -20.06 -13.01
N LEU A 34 -27.32 -19.02 -12.31
CA LEU A 34 -26.98 -17.63 -12.63
C LEU A 34 -25.57 -17.26 -12.16
N LEU A 35 -25.18 -17.67 -10.94
CA LEU A 35 -23.91 -17.29 -10.32
C LEU A 35 -22.74 -18.19 -10.75
N TYR A 36 -23.04 -19.41 -11.21
CA TYR A 36 -22.04 -20.36 -11.66
C TYR A 36 -22.44 -20.97 -13.00
N THR A 37 -22.53 -22.28 -13.10
CA THR A 37 -22.80 -22.96 -14.40
C THR A 37 -24.29 -23.16 -14.63
N PRO A 38 -24.83 -22.81 -15.84
CA PRO A 38 -24.16 -22.35 -17.06
C PRO A 38 -24.07 -20.83 -17.24
N GLY A 39 -24.77 -20.02 -16.43
CA GLY A 39 -24.95 -18.59 -16.66
C GLY A 39 -23.67 -17.76 -16.65
N VAL A 40 -22.70 -18.14 -15.81
CA VAL A 40 -21.41 -17.44 -15.68
C VAL A 40 -20.59 -17.42 -16.99
N ALA A 41 -20.90 -18.28 -17.95
CA ALA A 41 -20.22 -18.29 -19.25
C ALA A 41 -20.43 -16.97 -20.02
N GLU A 42 -21.58 -16.28 -19.83
CA GLU A 42 -21.84 -15.04 -20.55
C GLU A 42 -20.96 -13.86 -20.04
N PRO A 43 -20.87 -13.55 -18.75
CA PRO A 43 -19.86 -12.61 -18.26
C PRO A 43 -18.44 -12.92 -18.75
N CYS A 44 -18.03 -14.17 -18.74
CA CYS A 44 -16.70 -14.56 -19.25
C CYS A 44 -16.51 -14.20 -20.72
N ARG A 45 -17.52 -14.45 -21.57
CA ARG A 45 -17.46 -14.08 -23.01
C ARG A 45 -17.40 -12.57 -23.20
N GLN A 46 -18.10 -11.80 -22.37
CA GLN A 46 -18.08 -10.33 -22.43
C GLN A 46 -16.69 -9.80 -22.07
N ILE A 47 -16.06 -10.30 -21.00
CA ILE A 47 -14.71 -9.90 -20.59
C ILE A 47 -13.66 -10.33 -21.64
N ALA A 48 -13.81 -11.53 -22.23
CA ALA A 48 -12.90 -11.99 -23.27
C ALA A 48 -12.93 -11.13 -24.55
N LYS A 49 -14.04 -10.46 -24.82
CA LYS A 49 -14.19 -9.51 -25.94
C LYS A 49 -13.73 -8.10 -25.59
N ASP A 50 -13.88 -7.70 -24.35
CA ASP A 50 -13.61 -6.37 -23.85
C ASP A 50 -13.11 -6.46 -22.43
N TYR A 51 -11.79 -6.32 -22.28
CA TYR A 51 -11.08 -6.46 -21.00
C TYR A 51 -11.59 -5.50 -19.92
N GLU A 52 -11.98 -4.27 -20.31
CA GLU A 52 -12.47 -3.25 -19.34
C GLU A 52 -13.71 -3.73 -18.60
N LYS A 53 -14.51 -4.61 -19.20
CA LYS A 53 -15.66 -5.22 -18.52
C LYS A 53 -15.28 -6.10 -17.33
N SER A 54 -14.01 -6.45 -17.15
CA SER A 54 -13.55 -7.12 -15.95
C SER A 54 -13.76 -6.24 -14.69
N PHE A 55 -13.64 -4.93 -14.81
CA PHE A 55 -13.95 -3.98 -13.74
C PHE A 55 -15.45 -3.79 -13.50
N GLU A 56 -16.30 -4.05 -14.47
CA GLU A 56 -17.75 -3.93 -14.31
C GLU A 56 -18.39 -5.23 -13.80
N LEU A 57 -17.91 -6.38 -14.27
CA LEU A 57 -18.54 -7.68 -14.08
C LEU A 57 -17.92 -8.52 -12.95
N THR A 58 -16.81 -8.07 -12.37
CA THR A 58 -16.16 -8.76 -11.25
C THR A 58 -15.86 -7.81 -10.09
N ARG A 59 -15.45 -8.37 -8.94
CA ARG A 59 -15.03 -7.58 -7.77
C ARG A 59 -13.70 -6.85 -7.99
N ARG A 60 -13.03 -7.07 -9.09
CA ARG A 60 -11.82 -6.34 -9.49
C ARG A 60 -11.99 -4.82 -9.42
N ASN A 61 -13.19 -4.31 -9.65
CA ASN A 61 -13.50 -2.86 -9.58
C ASN A 61 -13.25 -2.21 -8.21
N ASN A 62 -13.24 -2.99 -7.12
CA ASN A 62 -13.11 -2.47 -5.76
C ASN A 62 -12.34 -3.43 -4.85
N LEU A 63 -11.36 -4.15 -5.38
CA LEU A 63 -10.52 -5.09 -4.63
C LEU A 63 -9.05 -4.70 -4.77
N VAL A 64 -8.39 -4.41 -3.65
CA VAL A 64 -6.97 -4.07 -3.57
C VAL A 64 -6.17 -5.23 -2.96
N ALA A 65 -5.02 -5.55 -3.55
CA ALA A 65 -4.05 -6.44 -2.94
C ALA A 65 -3.16 -5.63 -1.97
N VAL A 66 -3.12 -6.01 -0.69
CA VAL A 66 -2.16 -5.49 0.30
C VAL A 66 -0.99 -6.45 0.38
N ILE A 67 0.17 -6.05 -0.13
CA ILE A 67 1.29 -6.96 -0.39
C ILE A 67 2.51 -6.57 0.42
N THR A 68 3.10 -7.56 1.10
CA THR A 68 4.33 -7.41 1.89
C THR A 68 5.29 -8.57 1.67
N ASP A 69 6.59 -8.33 1.91
CA ASP A 69 7.60 -9.38 2.12
C ASP A 69 7.99 -9.50 3.60
N GLY A 70 7.41 -8.67 4.47
CA GLY A 70 7.60 -8.67 5.91
C GLY A 70 8.98 -8.20 6.38
N THR A 71 9.68 -7.37 5.57
CA THR A 71 11.05 -6.95 5.87
C THR A 71 11.19 -5.60 6.58
N ALA A 72 10.07 -4.84 6.76
CA ALA A 72 10.08 -3.53 7.42
C ALA A 72 8.83 -3.29 8.28
N VAL A 73 8.46 -4.28 9.10
CA VAL A 73 7.17 -4.29 9.82
C VAL A 73 7.24 -3.40 11.07
N LEU A 74 6.48 -2.30 11.11
CA LEU A 74 6.11 -1.47 12.28
C LEU A 74 7.20 -1.30 13.37
N GLY A 75 8.47 -1.06 12.99
CA GLY A 75 9.55 -0.94 13.95
C GLY A 75 10.07 -2.27 14.53
N LEU A 76 9.48 -3.40 14.14
CA LEU A 76 9.97 -4.75 14.43
C LEU A 76 11.05 -5.17 13.42
N GLY A 77 11.10 -4.51 12.26
CA GLY A 77 12.06 -4.78 11.21
C GLY A 77 11.69 -6.02 10.38
N ASP A 78 12.70 -6.82 10.05
CA ASP A 78 12.58 -8.01 9.22
C ASP A 78 12.13 -9.21 10.07
N ILE A 79 10.82 -9.40 10.18
CA ILE A 79 10.20 -10.50 10.92
C ILE A 79 9.61 -11.59 10.01
N GLY A 80 9.70 -11.36 8.70
CA GLY A 80 9.21 -12.27 7.67
C GLY A 80 7.70 -12.13 7.36
N PRO A 81 7.28 -12.68 6.21
CA PRO A 81 5.93 -12.45 5.67
C PRO A 81 4.81 -13.02 6.55
N ALA A 82 4.98 -14.20 7.14
CA ALA A 82 3.96 -14.81 7.99
C ALA A 82 3.69 -13.99 9.27
N ALA A 83 4.74 -13.44 9.89
CA ALA A 83 4.62 -12.61 11.08
C ALA A 83 4.07 -11.20 10.75
N GLY A 84 4.19 -10.73 9.50
CA GLY A 84 3.60 -9.50 9.01
C GLY A 84 2.08 -9.59 8.75
N MET A 85 1.52 -10.80 8.64
CA MET A 85 0.10 -10.99 8.29
C MET A 85 -0.89 -10.22 9.17
N PRO A 86 -0.75 -10.16 10.51
CA PRO A 86 -1.67 -9.40 11.34
C PRO A 86 -1.72 -7.90 11.01
N VAL A 87 -0.60 -7.33 10.57
CA VAL A 87 -0.53 -5.93 10.13
C VAL A 87 -1.25 -5.76 8.79
N MET A 88 -1.03 -6.68 7.86
CA MET A 88 -1.66 -6.66 6.53
C MET A 88 -3.19 -6.80 6.62
N GLU A 89 -3.69 -7.69 7.49
CA GLU A 89 -5.13 -7.77 7.78
C GLU A 89 -5.66 -6.47 8.41
N GLY A 90 -4.89 -5.86 9.31
CA GLY A 90 -5.24 -4.55 9.86
C GLY A 90 -5.36 -3.48 8.78
N LYS A 91 -4.42 -3.43 7.83
CA LYS A 91 -4.48 -2.52 6.68
C LYS A 91 -5.72 -2.80 5.82
N CYS A 92 -6.07 -4.07 5.57
CA CYS A 92 -7.29 -4.43 4.84
C CYS A 92 -8.55 -3.94 5.58
N ALA A 93 -8.61 -4.08 6.89
CA ALA A 93 -9.72 -3.57 7.69
C ALA A 93 -9.84 -2.03 7.59
N LEU A 94 -8.72 -1.30 7.61
CA LEU A 94 -8.73 0.16 7.42
C LEU A 94 -9.24 0.56 6.03
N PHE A 95 -8.84 -0.14 4.96
CA PHE A 95 -9.38 0.08 3.62
C PHE A 95 -10.90 -0.08 3.60
N LYS A 96 -11.41 -1.11 4.27
CA LYS A 96 -12.87 -1.35 4.32
C LYS A 96 -13.60 -0.27 5.12
N GLU A 97 -13.15 0.01 6.35
CA GLU A 97 -13.83 0.91 7.26
C GLU A 97 -13.82 2.37 6.80
N PHE A 98 -12.72 2.84 6.22
CA PHE A 98 -12.58 4.25 5.87
C PHE A 98 -12.90 4.59 4.41
N ALA A 99 -12.84 3.61 3.50
CA ALA A 99 -13.01 3.86 2.07
C ALA A 99 -14.03 2.93 1.40
N ASP A 100 -14.60 1.98 2.12
CA ASP A 100 -15.44 0.90 1.56
C ASP A 100 -14.75 0.15 0.40
N VAL A 101 -13.43 0.05 0.45
CA VAL A 101 -12.62 -0.72 -0.49
C VAL A 101 -12.38 -2.09 0.12
N ASP A 102 -12.68 -3.15 -0.62
CA ASP A 102 -12.31 -4.50 -0.24
C ASP A 102 -10.80 -4.66 -0.44
N ALA A 103 -10.13 -5.29 0.51
CA ALA A 103 -8.70 -5.53 0.40
C ALA A 103 -8.36 -6.95 0.86
N PHE A 104 -7.34 -7.54 0.23
CA PHE A 104 -6.90 -8.89 0.54
C PHE A 104 -5.39 -8.92 0.79
N PRO A 105 -4.92 -9.51 1.92
CA PRO A 105 -3.51 -9.54 2.26
C PRO A 105 -2.79 -10.64 1.50
N ILE A 106 -1.60 -10.32 0.97
CA ILE A 106 -0.73 -11.27 0.27
C ILE A 106 0.68 -11.11 0.81
N CYS A 107 1.18 -12.17 1.45
CA CYS A 107 2.52 -12.22 2.02
C CYS A 107 3.46 -13.04 1.12
N ILE A 108 4.48 -12.41 0.56
CA ILE A 108 5.43 -13.05 -0.38
C ILE A 108 6.69 -13.46 0.38
N ASN A 109 6.98 -14.76 0.40
CA ASN A 109 8.19 -15.29 1.03
C ASN A 109 9.39 -15.23 0.08
N SER A 110 9.80 -14.00 -0.25
CA SER A 110 11.00 -13.72 -1.06
C SER A 110 11.54 -12.35 -0.75
N LYS A 111 12.88 -12.18 -0.84
CA LYS A 111 13.57 -10.90 -0.81
C LYS A 111 14.16 -10.52 -2.17
N ASP A 112 14.00 -11.38 -3.15
CA ASP A 112 14.47 -11.16 -4.51
C ASP A 112 13.48 -10.28 -5.26
N VAL A 113 13.97 -9.15 -5.78
CA VAL A 113 13.15 -8.15 -6.47
C VAL A 113 12.45 -8.73 -7.70
N ASP A 114 13.15 -9.53 -8.49
CA ASP A 114 12.58 -10.13 -9.71
C ASP A 114 11.44 -11.08 -9.37
N THR A 115 11.64 -11.92 -8.36
CA THR A 115 10.61 -12.84 -7.86
C THR A 115 9.38 -12.09 -7.35
N ILE A 116 9.57 -11.04 -6.55
CA ILE A 116 8.47 -10.23 -6.00
C ILE A 116 7.69 -9.55 -7.13
N VAL A 117 8.39 -8.85 -8.04
CA VAL A 117 7.77 -8.13 -9.15
C VAL A 117 7.00 -9.08 -10.06
N ASN A 118 7.61 -10.19 -10.46
CA ASN A 118 6.94 -11.16 -11.33
C ASN A 118 5.73 -11.81 -10.66
N THR A 119 5.82 -12.16 -9.37
CA THR A 119 4.70 -12.72 -8.62
C THR A 119 3.52 -11.75 -8.59
N ILE A 120 3.77 -10.49 -8.24
CA ILE A 120 2.73 -9.46 -8.16
C ILE A 120 2.13 -9.20 -9.53
N TYR A 121 2.95 -9.08 -10.57
CA TYR A 121 2.47 -8.88 -11.94
C TYR A 121 1.54 -10.02 -12.39
N MET A 122 1.92 -11.27 -12.15
CA MET A 122 1.11 -12.42 -12.56
C MET A 122 -0.26 -12.47 -11.89
N ILE A 123 -0.39 -11.98 -10.65
CA ILE A 123 -1.69 -11.97 -9.93
C ILE A 123 -2.47 -10.67 -10.10
N SER A 124 -1.88 -9.64 -10.71
CA SER A 124 -2.46 -8.28 -10.80
C SER A 124 -3.83 -8.26 -11.49
N GLN A 125 -4.08 -9.19 -12.40
CA GLN A 125 -5.35 -9.35 -13.12
C GLN A 125 -6.56 -9.65 -12.20
N SER A 126 -6.32 -10.04 -10.95
CA SER A 126 -7.38 -10.30 -9.97
C SER A 126 -7.81 -9.05 -9.18
N PHE A 127 -7.08 -7.94 -9.31
CA PHE A 127 -7.22 -6.75 -8.49
C PHE A 127 -7.47 -5.49 -9.31
N GLY A 128 -8.07 -4.48 -8.68
CA GLY A 128 -8.20 -3.13 -9.22
C GLY A 128 -7.11 -2.17 -8.75
N GLY A 129 -6.25 -2.61 -7.82
CA GLY A 129 -5.11 -1.84 -7.33
C GLY A 129 -4.20 -2.67 -6.45
N ILE A 130 -2.99 -2.19 -6.24
CA ILE A 130 -1.96 -2.81 -5.42
C ILE A 130 -1.47 -1.80 -4.38
N ASN A 131 -1.52 -2.16 -3.11
CA ASN A 131 -0.87 -1.47 -2.01
C ASN A 131 0.34 -2.29 -1.55
N LEU A 132 1.54 -1.77 -1.76
CA LEU A 132 2.76 -2.33 -1.19
C LEU A 132 2.92 -1.81 0.23
N GLU A 133 3.23 -2.69 1.18
CA GLU A 133 3.30 -2.39 2.60
C GLU A 133 4.50 -3.07 3.25
N ASP A 134 5.18 -2.39 4.17
CA ASP A 134 6.24 -2.96 5.02
C ASP A 134 7.38 -3.68 4.24
N ILE A 135 7.73 -3.17 3.06
CA ILE A 135 8.85 -3.64 2.24
C ILE A 135 10.04 -2.72 2.47
N ALA A 136 11.16 -3.29 2.88
CA ALA A 136 12.36 -2.52 3.23
C ALA A 136 12.95 -1.74 2.04
N ALA A 137 13.38 -0.49 2.30
CA ALA A 137 14.24 0.25 1.39
C ALA A 137 15.64 -0.45 1.31
N PRO A 138 16.35 -0.34 0.15
CA PRO A 138 15.97 0.37 -1.06
C PRO A 138 15.08 -0.43 -2.03
N ARG A 139 14.84 -1.74 -1.77
CA ARG A 139 14.11 -2.63 -2.69
C ARG A 139 12.70 -2.13 -3.01
N CYS A 140 12.00 -1.56 -2.03
CA CYS A 140 10.64 -1.05 -2.21
C CYS A 140 10.54 -0.02 -3.36
N PHE A 141 11.56 0.80 -3.58
CA PHE A 141 11.57 1.80 -4.66
C PHE A 141 11.61 1.16 -6.04
N GLU A 142 12.46 0.15 -6.21
CA GLU A 142 12.58 -0.57 -7.48
C GLU A 142 11.35 -1.42 -7.77
N ILE A 143 10.83 -2.13 -6.75
CA ILE A 143 9.61 -2.93 -6.87
C ILE A 143 8.44 -2.06 -7.31
N GLU A 144 8.20 -0.93 -6.64
CA GLU A 144 7.12 -0.02 -6.99
C GLU A 144 7.27 0.54 -8.42
N ARG A 145 8.48 1.02 -8.77
CA ARG A 145 8.74 1.57 -10.10
C ARG A 145 8.44 0.56 -11.20
N ARG A 146 8.97 -0.66 -11.07
CA ARG A 146 8.78 -1.72 -12.06
C ARG A 146 7.32 -2.16 -12.19
N LEU A 147 6.61 -2.27 -11.07
CA LEU A 147 5.20 -2.61 -11.09
C LEU A 147 4.34 -1.53 -11.73
N LYS A 148 4.66 -0.24 -11.53
CA LYS A 148 3.98 0.86 -12.22
C LYS A 148 4.18 0.85 -13.74
N GLU A 149 5.29 0.29 -14.21
CA GLU A 149 5.57 0.13 -15.65
C GLU A 149 4.90 -1.11 -16.25
N LEU A 150 4.69 -2.17 -15.45
CA LEU A 150 4.17 -3.46 -15.92
C LEU A 150 2.67 -3.60 -15.75
N CYS A 151 2.08 -3.02 -14.70
CA CYS A 151 0.67 -3.19 -14.37
C CYS A 151 -0.18 -2.07 -14.99
N ASP A 152 -1.36 -2.42 -15.46
CA ASP A 152 -2.39 -1.51 -15.95
C ASP A 152 -3.31 -0.96 -14.86
N ILE A 153 -3.05 -1.31 -13.60
CA ILE A 153 -3.76 -0.88 -12.40
C ILE A 153 -2.87 -0.01 -11.50
N PRO A 154 -3.44 0.85 -10.65
CA PRO A 154 -2.67 1.66 -9.70
C PRO A 154 -1.80 0.80 -8.78
N VAL A 155 -0.53 1.19 -8.63
CA VAL A 155 0.43 0.63 -7.68
C VAL A 155 0.88 1.73 -6.73
N PHE A 156 0.75 1.50 -5.44
CA PHE A 156 1.01 2.47 -4.39
C PHE A 156 1.83 1.84 -3.27
N HIS A 157 2.87 2.50 -2.80
CA HIS A 157 3.65 2.09 -1.64
C HIS A 157 3.34 3.03 -0.47
N ASP A 158 2.63 2.53 0.54
CA ASP A 158 2.08 3.38 1.60
C ASP A 158 3.14 4.05 2.46
N ASP A 159 4.19 3.33 2.84
CA ASP A 159 5.31 3.86 3.65
C ASP A 159 6.01 5.06 2.99
N GLN A 160 5.95 5.15 1.67
CA GLN A 160 6.45 6.32 0.93
C GLN A 160 5.36 7.38 0.83
N HIS A 161 4.31 7.07 0.10
CA HIS A 161 3.36 8.07 -0.42
C HIS A 161 2.26 8.41 0.59
N GLY A 162 1.74 7.44 1.34
CA GLY A 162 0.74 7.67 2.39
C GLY A 162 1.29 8.59 3.48
N THR A 163 2.47 8.28 3.98
CA THR A 163 3.16 9.10 4.98
C THR A 163 3.45 10.51 4.44
N ALA A 164 3.89 10.64 3.19
CA ALA A 164 4.15 11.94 2.58
C ALA A 164 2.87 12.80 2.47
N ILE A 165 1.75 12.19 2.09
CA ILE A 165 0.46 12.89 1.96
C ILE A 165 -0.02 13.43 3.31
N VAL A 166 0.01 12.62 4.37
CA VAL A 166 -0.48 13.07 5.69
C VAL A 166 0.41 14.14 6.30
N VAL A 167 1.74 14.05 6.10
CA VAL A 167 2.69 15.09 6.54
C VAL A 167 2.46 16.40 5.77
N ALA A 168 2.28 16.33 4.47
CA ALA A 168 1.98 17.50 3.65
C ALA A 168 0.66 18.18 4.09
N ALA A 169 -0.39 17.39 4.33
CA ALA A 169 -1.66 17.89 4.83
C ALA A 169 -1.51 18.57 6.21
N ALA A 170 -0.75 17.95 7.12
CA ALA A 170 -0.47 18.53 8.43
C ALA A 170 0.29 19.86 8.32
N LEU A 171 1.31 19.97 7.47
CA LEU A 171 2.08 21.19 7.26
C LEU A 171 1.24 22.33 6.65
N ILE A 172 0.39 22.01 5.67
CA ILE A 172 -0.54 23.00 5.09
C ILE A 172 -1.44 23.59 6.20
N ASN A 173 -2.01 22.75 7.04
CA ASN A 173 -2.88 23.19 8.11
C ASN A 173 -2.11 23.94 9.22
N ALA A 174 -0.91 23.49 9.58
CA ALA A 174 -0.03 24.21 10.49
C ALA A 174 0.30 25.62 9.99
N CYS A 175 0.53 25.79 8.68
CA CYS A 175 0.73 27.11 8.08
C CYS A 175 -0.50 28.01 8.22
N LYS A 176 -1.71 27.46 8.01
CA LYS A 176 -2.96 28.22 8.20
C LYS A 176 -3.12 28.69 9.65
N VAL A 177 -2.89 27.79 10.62
CA VAL A 177 -3.01 28.11 12.06
C VAL A 177 -1.99 29.14 12.52
N THR A 178 -0.75 29.04 12.02
CA THR A 178 0.36 29.92 12.44
C THR A 178 0.51 31.20 11.60
N GLY A 179 -0.26 31.36 10.54
CA GLY A 179 -0.15 32.46 9.58
C GLY A 179 1.15 32.47 8.76
N LYS A 180 1.90 31.37 8.75
CA LYS A 180 3.17 31.26 8.02
C LYS A 180 2.93 30.94 6.54
N LYS A 181 3.80 31.47 5.66
CA LYS A 181 3.77 31.18 4.22
C LYS A 181 4.62 29.94 3.92
N LEU A 182 4.10 29.02 3.10
CA LEU A 182 4.75 27.74 2.73
C LEU A 182 6.21 27.90 2.30
N GLY A 183 6.49 28.78 1.34
CA GLY A 183 7.85 29.00 0.81
C GLY A 183 8.84 29.68 1.77
N LYS A 184 8.39 30.13 2.96
CA LYS A 184 9.24 30.76 3.99
C LYS A 184 9.57 29.83 5.16
N LEU A 185 9.04 28.63 5.18
CA LEU A 185 9.36 27.63 6.20
C LEU A 185 10.77 27.09 6.05
N ARG A 186 11.43 26.86 7.17
CA ARG A 186 12.62 26.01 7.26
C ARG A 186 12.19 24.68 7.83
N ILE A 187 12.42 23.60 7.07
CA ILE A 187 11.99 22.25 7.40
C ILE A 187 13.23 21.39 7.60
N VAL A 188 13.27 20.64 8.69
CA VAL A 188 14.29 19.62 8.92
C VAL A 188 13.56 18.27 8.94
N ILE A 189 14.00 17.36 8.07
CA ILE A 189 13.53 15.98 8.04
C ILE A 189 14.62 15.12 8.68
N ASN A 190 14.35 14.57 9.84
CA ASN A 190 15.27 13.69 10.55
C ASN A 190 14.92 12.23 10.24
N GLY A 191 15.70 11.63 9.37
CA GLY A 191 15.50 10.29 8.82
C GLY A 191 15.37 10.29 7.29
N ALA A 192 16.33 9.69 6.60
CA ALA A 192 16.39 9.59 5.14
C ALA A 192 15.95 8.21 4.62
N GLY A 193 15.02 7.56 5.31
CA GLY A 193 14.39 6.33 4.87
C GLY A 193 13.31 6.57 3.80
N ALA A 194 12.55 5.52 3.47
CA ALA A 194 11.51 5.58 2.44
C ALA A 194 10.54 6.75 2.62
N ALA A 195 10.00 6.92 3.83
CA ALA A 195 9.10 8.01 4.18
C ALA A 195 9.77 9.39 4.07
N GLY A 196 10.94 9.58 4.69
CA GLY A 196 11.63 10.87 4.70
C GLY A 196 11.93 11.40 3.30
N ILE A 197 12.40 10.54 2.42
CA ILE A 197 12.69 10.89 1.02
C ILE A 197 11.40 11.24 0.27
N ALA A 198 10.35 10.45 0.42
CA ALA A 198 9.07 10.71 -0.23
C ALA A 198 8.44 12.03 0.26
N ILE A 199 8.48 12.29 1.58
CA ILE A 199 8.06 13.56 2.19
C ILE A 199 8.83 14.73 1.56
N GLY A 200 10.17 14.65 1.53
CA GLY A 200 10.99 15.69 0.96
C GLY A 200 10.65 16.00 -0.50
N LYS A 201 10.54 14.96 -1.34
CA LYS A 201 10.15 15.10 -2.75
C LYS A 201 8.76 15.76 -2.91
N LEU A 202 7.77 15.32 -2.14
CA LEU A 202 6.43 15.88 -2.21
C LEU A 202 6.41 17.35 -1.76
N LEU A 203 7.06 17.68 -0.66
CA LEU A 203 7.11 19.06 -0.14
C LEU A 203 7.79 20.01 -1.13
N ILE A 204 8.87 19.57 -1.80
CA ILE A 204 9.51 20.36 -2.86
C ILE A 204 8.55 20.62 -4.01
N SER A 205 7.85 19.59 -4.49
CA SER A 205 6.87 19.73 -5.58
C SER A 205 5.72 20.69 -5.24
N MET A 206 5.43 20.84 -3.94
CA MET A 206 4.41 21.76 -3.41
C MET A 206 4.92 23.20 -3.18
N GLY A 207 6.21 23.46 -3.44
CA GLY A 207 6.81 24.80 -3.32
C GLY A 207 7.41 25.12 -1.94
N PHE A 208 7.65 24.12 -1.10
CA PHE A 208 8.45 24.31 0.11
C PHE A 208 9.94 24.39 -0.25
N GLY A 209 10.60 25.52 0.03
CA GLY A 209 11.91 25.83 -0.54
C GLY A 209 13.12 25.51 0.35
N ASN A 210 12.98 25.46 1.68
CA ASN A 210 14.10 25.34 2.61
C ASN A 210 13.99 24.02 3.39
N ILE A 211 14.41 22.92 2.77
CA ILE A 211 14.35 21.59 3.38
C ILE A 211 15.78 21.06 3.57
N ILE A 212 16.08 20.66 4.81
CA ILE A 212 17.32 19.97 5.18
C ILE A 212 16.94 18.55 5.60
N MET A 213 17.63 17.56 5.06
CA MET A 213 17.47 16.16 5.46
C MET A 213 18.69 15.70 6.24
N CYS A 214 18.46 14.94 7.30
CA CYS A 214 19.49 14.35 8.13
C CYS A 214 19.32 12.83 8.21
N ASP A 215 20.41 12.11 8.35
CA ASP A 215 20.45 10.70 8.72
C ASP A 215 21.28 10.47 9.99
N ILE A 216 21.59 9.21 10.31
CA ILE A 216 22.42 8.86 11.47
C ILE A 216 23.87 9.39 11.37
N HIS A 217 24.32 9.81 10.19
CA HIS A 217 25.66 10.36 9.93
C HIS A 217 25.64 11.89 9.89
N GLY A 218 24.49 12.54 10.03
CA GLY A 218 24.33 13.98 10.01
C GLY A 218 23.53 14.52 8.81
N ILE A 219 23.87 15.75 8.40
CA ILE A 219 23.14 16.42 7.32
C ILE A 219 23.50 15.78 5.97
N ILE A 220 22.47 15.29 5.28
CA ILE A 220 22.55 14.91 3.87
C ILE A 220 22.26 16.16 3.05
N LEU A 221 23.16 16.55 2.16
CA LEU A 221 23.12 17.77 1.37
C LEU A 221 21.71 18.18 0.89
N SER A 222 21.52 19.51 0.77
CA SER A 222 20.25 20.15 0.39
C SER A 222 19.56 19.47 -0.79
N LEU A 223 18.25 19.25 -0.65
CA LEU A 223 17.36 18.49 -1.52
C LEU A 223 17.23 18.90 -3.00
N ILE A 224 17.95 19.93 -3.43
CA ILE A 224 18.02 20.31 -4.86
C ILE A 224 18.65 19.20 -5.72
N HIS A 225 19.30 18.19 -5.10
CA HIS A 225 20.06 17.13 -5.77
C HIS A 225 19.70 15.70 -5.32
N ILE A 226 18.53 15.43 -4.74
CA ILE A 226 18.11 14.05 -4.44
C ILE A 226 17.55 13.39 -5.70
N SER A 227 18.45 12.92 -6.55
CA SER A 227 18.28 11.65 -7.24
C SER A 227 18.34 10.54 -6.18
N GLU A 228 17.62 9.43 -6.35
CA GLU A 228 17.48 8.26 -5.48
C GLU A 228 18.63 7.98 -4.49
N PRO A 229 18.37 7.40 -3.30
CA PRO A 229 19.40 7.18 -2.29
C PRO A 229 20.53 6.34 -2.87
N THR A 230 21.70 6.96 -3.04
CA THR A 230 22.90 6.33 -3.60
C THR A 230 23.77 5.66 -2.53
N ARG A 231 23.30 5.53 -1.29
CA ARG A 231 24.04 4.85 -0.21
C ARG A 231 23.38 3.54 0.14
N PRO A 232 24.10 2.40 0.06
CA PRO A 232 23.65 1.15 0.67
C PRO A 232 23.64 1.32 2.20
N TYR A 233 22.58 0.87 2.84
CA TYR A 233 22.47 0.75 4.28
C TYR A 233 23.28 -0.42 4.80
#